data_016f7cf2e288856c4bb5c7f90954903f
#
_entry.id   016f7cf2e288856c4bb5c7f90954903f
#
_cell.length_a   1.000
_cell.length_b   1.000
_cell.length_c   1.000
_cell.angle_alpha   90.00
_cell.angle_beta   90.00
_cell.angle_gamma   90.00
#
_symmetry.space_group_name_H-M   'P 1'
#
loop_
_entity.id
_entity.type
_entity.pdbx_description
1 polymer ?
#
loop_
_entity_poly.entity_id
_entity_poly.type
_entity_poly.pdbx_seq_one_letter_code
_entity_poly.pdbx_strand_id
1 'polypeptide(L)'
;LQTPLVPQGNPEGLPPHESRARAPQPLTLLRTHTSAMQIRHMERNDPPVRLVAIGPVYRRDNLDLTHTPMFHQVEGLVVGRGITLADLKGTLTSMAAALFPSTRADARSGQAAIRFRPSFFPYTEPSAEVDIQCIRCKGAGCPMCKRTGWLEILGSGMVHPAVFEAVGYDPEQVTGF
;
A
#
# COMPACT_ATOMS: atom_id res chain seq x y z
N LEU A 1 19.87 25.60 -60.96
CA LEU A 1 18.97 26.76 -60.73
C LEU A 1 18.28 26.57 -59.38
N GLN A 2 18.84 27.11 -58.33
CA GLN A 2 18.27 27.14 -56.96
C GLN A 2 17.48 28.44 -56.82
N THR A 3 16.22 28.31 -56.47
CA THR A 3 15.34 29.44 -56.12
C THR A 3 15.59 29.80 -54.65
N PRO A 4 15.86 31.06 -54.30
CA PRO A 4 16.03 31.44 -52.89
C PRO A 4 14.71 31.49 -52.17
N LEU A 5 14.69 30.90 -50.99
CA LEU A 5 13.56 30.95 -50.01
C LEU A 5 13.43 32.38 -49.48
N VAL A 6 12.27 32.98 -49.69
CA VAL A 6 11.87 34.27 -49.11
C VAL A 6 11.60 34.08 -47.61
N PRO A 7 12.16 34.89 -46.70
CA PRO A 7 11.79 34.86 -45.29
C PRO A 7 10.36 35.37 -45.14
N GLN A 8 9.46 34.54 -44.61
CA GLN A 8 8.15 35.01 -44.23
C GLN A 8 8.23 35.86 -42.98
N GLY A 9 7.84 37.12 -43.12
CA GLY A 9 7.79 38.08 -42.04
C GLY A 9 6.88 37.63 -40.90
N ASN A 10 7.34 37.83 -39.71
CA ASN A 10 6.59 37.65 -38.48
C ASN A 10 5.37 38.60 -38.48
N PRO A 11 4.13 38.15 -38.26
CA PRO A 11 3.01 39.07 -38.13
C PRO A 11 3.16 39.86 -36.83
N GLU A 12 3.38 41.15 -36.98
CA GLU A 12 3.39 42.11 -35.87
C GLU A 12 2.01 42.10 -35.17
N GLY A 13 2.04 42.05 -33.84
CA GLY A 13 0.94 42.59 -33.07
C GLY A 13 0.24 41.71 -32.06
N LEU A 14 0.86 40.65 -31.53
CA LEU A 14 0.39 40.12 -30.26
C LEU A 14 1.19 40.75 -29.11
N PRO A 15 0.49 41.35 -28.11
CA PRO A 15 1.18 41.89 -26.94
C PRO A 15 1.95 40.76 -26.25
N PRO A 16 3.11 41.03 -25.66
CA PRO A 16 3.86 40.03 -24.96
C PRO A 16 2.92 39.40 -23.90
N HIS A 17 2.68 38.11 -24.03
CA HIS A 17 2.03 37.36 -23.00
C HIS A 17 2.90 37.51 -21.75
N GLU A 18 2.56 38.46 -20.90
CA GLU A 18 3.08 38.48 -19.55
C GLU A 18 2.76 37.13 -18.96
N SER A 19 3.74 36.26 -18.95
CA SER A 19 3.72 35.04 -18.16
C SER A 19 3.71 35.49 -16.70
N ARG A 20 2.54 35.90 -16.20
CA ARG A 20 2.30 35.93 -14.77
C ARG A 20 2.68 34.56 -14.28
N ALA A 21 3.84 34.46 -13.68
CA ALA A 21 4.26 33.26 -12.96
C ALA A 21 3.14 32.96 -11.97
N ARG A 22 2.26 32.05 -12.38
CA ARG A 22 1.16 31.59 -11.54
C ARG A 22 1.85 30.96 -10.34
N ALA A 23 1.60 31.50 -9.14
CA ALA A 23 2.10 30.88 -7.93
C ALA A 23 1.86 29.38 -8.03
N PRO A 24 2.85 28.53 -7.70
CA PRO A 24 2.73 27.10 -7.88
C PRO A 24 1.48 26.64 -7.13
N GLN A 25 0.47 26.22 -7.90
CA GLN A 25 -0.75 25.65 -7.32
C GLN A 25 -0.31 24.36 -6.60
N PRO A 26 -0.75 24.14 -5.37
CA PRO A 26 -0.43 22.89 -4.70
C PRO A 26 -0.92 21.74 -5.56
N LEU A 27 0.01 20.86 -5.94
CA LEU A 27 -0.30 19.67 -6.70
C LEU A 27 -1.19 18.77 -5.84
N THR A 28 -2.45 18.62 -6.24
CA THR A 28 -3.37 17.67 -5.63
C THR A 28 -3.32 16.38 -6.41
N LEU A 29 -2.97 15.29 -5.74
CA LEU A 29 -2.92 13.95 -6.32
C LEU A 29 -4.06 13.09 -5.76
N LEU A 30 -4.51 12.14 -6.56
CA LEU A 30 -5.34 11.06 -6.05
C LEU A 30 -4.51 10.21 -5.07
N ARG A 31 -5.09 9.87 -3.95
CA ARG A 31 -4.42 9.13 -2.89
C ARG A 31 -4.00 7.73 -3.35
N THR A 32 -2.71 7.44 -3.30
CA THR A 32 -2.16 6.15 -3.73
C THR A 32 -2.12 5.10 -2.62
N HIS A 33 -2.22 5.53 -1.34
CA HIS A 33 -2.04 4.69 -0.16
C HIS A 33 -2.73 5.30 1.06
N THR A 34 -3.16 4.48 2.01
CA THR A 34 -3.74 4.96 3.28
C THR A 34 -2.70 5.17 4.39
N SER A 35 -1.44 4.77 4.19
CA SER A 35 -0.37 4.78 5.21
C SER A 35 -0.05 6.15 5.81
N ALA A 36 -0.30 7.25 5.09
CA ALA A 36 -0.13 8.59 5.65
C ALA A 36 -0.99 8.83 6.90
N MET A 37 -2.07 8.07 7.07
CA MET A 37 -2.92 8.16 8.27
C MET A 37 -2.22 7.59 9.51
N GLN A 38 -1.34 6.61 9.34
CA GLN A 38 -0.54 6.04 10.43
C GLN A 38 0.39 7.11 11.03
N ILE A 39 1.13 7.82 10.17
CA ILE A 39 2.03 8.91 10.59
C ILE A 39 1.25 10.01 11.30
N ARG A 40 0.19 10.53 10.67
CA ARG A 40 -0.65 11.59 11.26
C ARG A 40 -1.30 11.20 12.58
N HIS A 41 -1.56 9.92 12.78
CA HIS A 41 -2.10 9.42 14.04
C HIS A 41 -1.02 9.34 15.11
N MET A 42 0.16 8.80 14.79
CA MET A 42 1.29 8.71 15.72
C MET A 42 1.83 10.09 16.13
N GLU A 43 1.86 11.08 15.22
CA GLU A 43 2.24 12.47 15.55
C GLU A 43 1.35 13.14 16.62
N ARG A 44 0.18 12.58 16.91
CA ARG A 44 -0.82 13.18 17.81
C ARG A 44 -1.17 12.31 19.03
N ASN A 45 -0.66 11.11 19.09
CA ASN A 45 -1.02 10.14 20.12
C ASN A 45 0.22 9.37 20.55
N ASP A 46 0.42 9.25 21.84
CA ASP A 46 1.48 8.43 22.41
C ASP A 46 1.14 6.92 22.36
N PRO A 47 2.15 6.04 22.35
CA PRO A 47 1.93 4.60 22.49
C PRO A 47 1.25 4.24 23.84
N PRO A 48 0.41 3.21 23.89
CA PRO A 48 0.11 2.24 22.83
C PRO A 48 -0.89 2.75 21.81
N VAL A 49 -0.59 2.48 20.52
CA VAL A 49 -1.44 2.85 19.38
C VAL A 49 -2.06 1.60 18.75
N ARG A 50 -3.34 1.71 18.41
CA ARG A 50 -4.07 0.74 17.58
C ARG A 50 -4.92 1.51 16.59
N LEU A 51 -4.62 1.39 15.32
CA LEU A 51 -5.29 2.13 14.27
C LEU A 51 -5.73 1.19 13.14
N VAL A 52 -6.91 1.43 12.61
CA VAL A 52 -7.34 0.90 11.31
C VAL A 52 -7.70 2.09 10.42
N ALA A 53 -7.06 2.18 9.27
CA ALA A 53 -7.33 3.21 8.27
C ALA A 53 -7.95 2.58 7.02
N ILE A 54 -9.12 3.09 6.61
CA ILE A 54 -9.87 2.57 5.45
C ILE A 54 -10.15 3.70 4.49
N GLY A 55 -10.00 3.42 3.19
CA GLY A 55 -10.41 4.39 2.17
C GLY A 55 -10.04 4.01 0.75
N PRO A 56 -10.59 4.74 -0.24
CA PRO A 56 -10.26 4.53 -1.63
C PRO A 56 -8.82 4.95 -1.92
N VAL A 57 -8.15 4.16 -2.74
CA VAL A 57 -6.81 4.43 -3.25
C VAL A 57 -6.78 4.24 -4.75
N TYR A 58 -5.82 4.89 -5.40
CA TYR A 58 -5.74 4.96 -6.86
C TYR A 58 -4.33 4.61 -7.29
N ARG A 59 -4.20 3.62 -8.18
CA ARG A 59 -2.92 3.17 -8.72
C ARG A 59 -3.01 3.04 -10.24
N ARG A 60 -1.89 3.25 -10.91
CA ARG A 60 -1.78 3.07 -12.35
C ARG A 60 -1.56 1.58 -12.69
N ASP A 61 -2.49 0.73 -12.27
CA ASP A 61 -2.46 -0.70 -12.57
C ASP A 61 -3.31 -1.00 -13.80
N ASN A 62 -2.88 -2.00 -14.57
CA ASN A 62 -3.71 -2.52 -15.65
C ASN A 62 -4.89 -3.30 -15.05
N LEU A 63 -6.07 -3.09 -15.64
CA LEU A 63 -7.27 -3.84 -15.25
C LEU A 63 -7.10 -5.32 -15.59
N ASP A 64 -7.17 -6.20 -14.57
CA ASP A 64 -7.20 -7.64 -14.73
C ASP A 64 -8.21 -8.28 -13.76
N LEU A 65 -8.17 -9.61 -13.58
CA LEU A 65 -9.08 -10.33 -12.69
C LEU A 65 -8.88 -10.02 -11.20
N THR A 66 -7.77 -9.38 -10.83
CA THR A 66 -7.35 -9.13 -9.44
C THR A 66 -6.95 -7.68 -9.17
N HIS A 67 -6.85 -6.84 -10.21
CA HIS A 67 -6.42 -5.45 -10.09
C HIS A 67 -7.41 -4.49 -10.74
N THR A 68 -7.71 -3.41 -10.04
CA THR A 68 -8.46 -2.26 -10.57
C THR A 68 -7.69 -0.98 -10.28
N PRO A 69 -7.77 0.05 -11.15
CA PRO A 69 -7.08 1.33 -10.91
C PRO A 69 -7.56 2.07 -9.65
N MET A 70 -8.76 1.77 -9.18
CA MET A 70 -9.33 2.28 -7.93
C MET A 70 -9.85 1.14 -7.09
N PHE A 71 -9.46 1.07 -5.83
CA PHE A 71 -9.95 0.08 -4.88
C PHE A 71 -9.94 0.65 -3.45
N HIS A 72 -10.55 -0.06 -2.51
CA HIS A 72 -10.48 0.29 -1.10
C HIS A 72 -9.34 -0.46 -0.43
N GLN A 73 -8.50 0.29 0.29
CA GLN A 73 -7.42 -0.26 1.07
C GLN A 73 -7.78 -0.20 2.55
N VAL A 74 -7.47 -1.27 3.28
CA VAL A 74 -7.57 -1.35 4.74
C VAL A 74 -6.16 -1.56 5.26
N GLU A 75 -5.70 -0.69 6.15
CA GLU A 75 -4.42 -0.81 6.84
C GLU A 75 -4.64 -0.90 8.34
N GLY A 76 -3.85 -1.75 9.00
CA GLY A 76 -3.76 -1.84 10.45
C GLY A 76 -2.39 -1.40 10.93
N LEU A 77 -2.35 -0.70 12.06
CA LEU A 77 -1.15 -0.36 12.81
C LEU A 77 -1.34 -0.71 14.27
N VAL A 78 -0.37 -1.41 14.84
CA VAL A 78 -0.28 -1.66 16.28
C VAL A 78 1.11 -1.25 16.73
N VAL A 79 1.21 -0.35 17.70
CA VAL A 79 2.48 0.08 18.31
C VAL A 79 2.37 -0.02 19.83
N GLY A 80 3.40 -0.55 20.45
CA GLY A 80 3.47 -0.68 21.91
C GLY A 80 4.76 -1.37 22.34
N ARG A 81 4.89 -1.61 23.64
CA ARG A 81 6.03 -2.33 24.17
C ARG A 81 5.91 -3.83 23.88
N GLY A 82 6.98 -4.42 23.37
CA GLY A 82 7.09 -5.88 23.20
C GLY A 82 6.19 -6.46 22.10
N ILE A 83 5.69 -5.67 21.16
CA ILE A 83 4.97 -6.15 19.98
C ILE A 83 5.95 -6.91 19.08
N THR A 84 5.56 -8.09 18.63
CA THR A 84 6.43 -9.03 17.91
C THR A 84 5.90 -9.40 16.53
N LEU A 85 6.74 -10.00 15.71
CA LEU A 85 6.34 -10.61 14.44
C LEU A 85 5.31 -11.74 14.63
N ALA A 86 5.31 -12.41 15.80
CA ALA A 86 4.30 -13.41 16.12
C ALA A 86 2.91 -12.79 16.30
N ASP A 87 2.84 -11.60 16.92
CA ASP A 87 1.60 -10.84 17.07
C ASP A 87 1.05 -10.41 15.71
N LEU A 88 1.91 -9.92 14.80
CA LEU A 88 1.54 -9.62 13.43
C LEU A 88 0.97 -10.85 12.73
N LYS A 89 1.67 -11.98 12.76
CA LYS A 89 1.22 -13.22 12.13
C LYS A 89 -0.10 -13.71 12.72
N GLY A 90 -0.26 -13.68 14.02
CA GLY A 90 -1.49 -14.07 14.72
C GLY A 90 -2.69 -13.20 14.30
N THR A 91 -2.47 -11.86 14.27
CA THR A 91 -3.48 -10.89 13.85
C THR A 91 -3.92 -11.14 12.41
N LEU A 92 -2.97 -11.28 11.48
CA LEU A 92 -3.28 -11.50 10.06
C LEU A 92 -3.92 -12.86 9.80
N THR A 93 -3.52 -13.90 10.53
CA THR A 93 -4.18 -15.22 10.45
C THR A 93 -5.63 -15.14 10.91
N SER A 94 -5.91 -14.45 12.01
CA SER A 94 -7.26 -14.26 12.52
C SER A 94 -8.12 -13.42 11.55
N MET A 95 -7.56 -12.35 10.99
CA MET A 95 -8.21 -11.54 9.98
C MET A 95 -8.55 -12.35 8.72
N ALA A 96 -7.59 -13.13 8.21
CA ALA A 96 -7.81 -13.97 7.04
C ALA A 96 -8.89 -15.04 7.29
N ALA A 97 -8.92 -15.63 8.48
CA ALA A 97 -9.95 -16.59 8.85
C ALA A 97 -11.36 -15.97 8.91
N ALA A 98 -11.45 -14.72 9.35
CA ALA A 98 -12.72 -14.00 9.42
C ALA A 98 -13.22 -13.54 8.04
N LEU A 99 -12.32 -13.02 7.21
CA LEU A 99 -12.69 -12.48 5.90
C LEU A 99 -12.81 -13.55 4.80
N PHE A 100 -12.04 -14.63 4.91
CA PHE A 100 -11.95 -15.67 3.89
C PHE A 100 -12.22 -17.08 4.46
N PRO A 101 -13.40 -17.35 4.99
CA PRO A 101 -13.70 -18.63 5.64
C PRO A 101 -13.56 -19.84 4.70
N SER A 102 -13.67 -19.63 3.38
CA SER A 102 -13.52 -20.68 2.36
C SER A 102 -12.06 -21.10 2.12
N THR A 103 -11.08 -20.38 2.66
CA THR A 103 -9.63 -20.67 2.51
C THR A 103 -9.08 -21.50 3.66
N ARG A 104 -9.93 -22.08 4.50
CA ARG A 104 -9.47 -22.93 5.59
C ARG A 104 -8.75 -24.16 5.03
N ALA A 105 -7.47 -24.27 5.36
CA ALA A 105 -6.62 -25.39 4.91
C ALA A 105 -7.01 -26.72 5.57
N ASP A 106 -7.51 -26.64 6.79
CA ASP A 106 -7.87 -27.80 7.58
C ASP A 106 -9.17 -27.53 8.36
N ALA A 107 -10.17 -28.35 8.07
CA ALA A 107 -11.44 -28.28 8.79
C ALA A 107 -11.30 -28.54 10.30
N ARG A 108 -10.21 -29.19 10.74
CA ARG A 108 -9.92 -29.47 12.14
C ARG A 108 -9.30 -28.30 12.88
N SER A 109 -8.40 -27.55 12.23
CA SER A 109 -7.73 -26.39 12.85
C SER A 109 -8.55 -25.11 12.81
N GLY A 110 -9.49 -25.01 11.90
CA GLY A 110 -10.29 -23.80 11.68
C GLY A 110 -9.47 -22.57 11.22
N GLN A 111 -8.18 -22.76 10.91
CA GLN A 111 -7.29 -21.70 10.49
C GLN A 111 -7.39 -21.48 8.99
N ALA A 112 -7.24 -20.22 8.56
CA ALA A 112 -7.13 -19.87 7.16
C ALA A 112 -5.82 -20.42 6.58
N ALA A 113 -5.86 -20.91 5.34
CA ALA A 113 -4.66 -21.20 4.59
C ALA A 113 -3.99 -19.91 4.16
N ILE A 114 -3.02 -19.47 4.93
CA ILE A 114 -2.25 -18.24 4.75
C ILE A 114 -0.77 -18.58 4.70
N ARG A 115 -0.01 -17.89 3.84
CA ARG A 115 1.44 -17.99 3.82
C ARG A 115 2.07 -16.61 3.80
N PHE A 116 3.23 -16.50 4.43
CA PHE A 116 4.06 -15.30 4.45
C PHE A 116 5.26 -15.53 3.55
N ARG A 117 5.50 -14.60 2.63
CA ARG A 117 6.69 -14.59 1.76
C ARG A 117 7.56 -13.42 2.15
N PRO A 118 8.87 -13.59 2.41
CA PRO A 118 9.77 -12.47 2.63
C PRO A 118 9.68 -11.46 1.49
N SER A 119 9.65 -10.18 1.84
CA SER A 119 9.58 -9.08 0.90
C SER A 119 10.35 -7.88 1.44
N PHE A 120 10.35 -6.78 0.70
CA PHE A 120 10.98 -5.53 1.11
C PHE A 120 9.99 -4.38 0.94
N PHE A 121 9.83 -3.61 2.03
CA PHE A 121 9.16 -2.30 1.99
C PHE A 121 10.01 -1.29 2.73
N PRO A 122 10.12 -0.04 2.28
CA PRO A 122 11.05 0.94 2.86
C PRO A 122 10.70 1.38 4.29
N TYR A 123 9.52 1.06 4.77
CA TYR A 123 9.00 1.46 6.09
C TYR A 123 8.73 0.28 7.04
N THR A 124 9.14 -0.93 6.65
CA THR A 124 9.02 -2.13 7.52
C THR A 124 10.26 -3.02 7.45
N GLU A 125 10.64 -3.62 8.59
CA GLU A 125 11.73 -4.59 8.70
C GLU A 125 11.53 -5.49 9.94
N PRO A 126 11.39 -6.83 9.77
CA PRO A 126 11.25 -7.57 8.52
C PRO A 126 9.92 -7.31 7.83
N SER A 127 9.93 -7.47 6.51
CA SER A 127 8.75 -7.31 5.65
C SER A 127 8.30 -8.65 5.07
N ALA A 128 7.00 -8.78 4.85
CA ALA A 128 6.43 -9.96 4.21
C ALA A 128 5.20 -9.62 3.37
N GLU A 129 5.10 -10.24 2.21
CA GLU A 129 3.85 -10.35 1.48
C GLU A 129 3.02 -11.50 2.04
N VAL A 130 1.72 -11.33 2.03
CA VAL A 130 0.77 -12.29 2.58
C VAL A 130 -0.18 -12.79 1.52
N ASP A 131 -0.16 -14.09 1.32
CA ASP A 131 -1.05 -14.76 0.38
C ASP A 131 -2.07 -15.62 1.14
N ILE A 132 -3.27 -15.69 0.58
CA ILE A 132 -4.28 -16.68 0.96
C ILE A 132 -4.40 -17.76 -0.11
N GLN A 133 -4.82 -18.95 0.29
CA GLN A 133 -5.16 -19.97 -0.68
C GLN A 133 -6.27 -19.47 -1.59
N CYS A 134 -6.14 -19.70 -2.89
CA CYS A 134 -7.10 -19.22 -3.87
C CYS A 134 -8.52 -19.70 -3.55
N ILE A 135 -9.41 -18.74 -3.32
CA ILE A 135 -10.82 -19.02 -2.95
C ILE A 135 -11.59 -19.78 -4.02
N ARG A 136 -11.20 -19.60 -5.30
CA ARG A 136 -11.88 -20.23 -6.44
C ARG A 136 -11.44 -21.68 -6.65
N CYS A 137 -10.15 -21.95 -6.68
CA CYS A 137 -9.62 -23.28 -7.01
C CYS A 137 -9.13 -24.08 -5.79
N LYS A 138 -9.21 -23.49 -4.60
CA LYS A 138 -8.78 -24.12 -3.33
C LYS A 138 -7.37 -24.73 -3.41
N GLY A 139 -6.45 -23.99 -4.05
CA GLY A 139 -5.06 -24.40 -4.19
C GLY A 139 -4.72 -25.21 -5.46
N ALA A 140 -5.71 -25.66 -6.24
CA ALA A 140 -5.46 -26.49 -7.44
C ALA A 140 -4.81 -25.73 -8.61
N GLY A 141 -4.86 -24.39 -8.58
CA GLY A 141 -4.37 -23.54 -9.66
C GLY A 141 -5.46 -23.23 -10.71
N CYS A 142 -5.69 -21.94 -10.98
CA CYS A 142 -6.64 -21.47 -11.98
C CYS A 142 -6.17 -20.14 -12.59
N PRO A 143 -6.84 -19.64 -13.65
CA PRO A 143 -6.46 -18.34 -14.26
C PRO A 143 -6.47 -17.18 -13.27
N MET A 144 -7.40 -17.12 -12.30
CA MET A 144 -7.47 -16.07 -11.29
C MET A 144 -6.19 -15.99 -10.45
N CYS A 145 -5.66 -17.11 -9.98
CA CYS A 145 -4.43 -17.18 -9.20
C CYS A 145 -3.18 -17.39 -10.07
N LYS A 146 -3.26 -17.17 -11.38
CA LYS A 146 -2.16 -17.39 -12.33
C LYS A 146 -1.54 -18.78 -12.19
N ARG A 147 -2.37 -19.79 -11.91
CA ARG A 147 -2.03 -21.20 -11.67
C ARG A 147 -1.18 -21.51 -10.44
N THR A 148 -0.94 -20.53 -9.58
CA THR A 148 -0.13 -20.71 -8.36
C THR A 148 -0.87 -21.40 -7.22
N GLY A 149 -2.20 -21.36 -7.23
CA GLY A 149 -3.04 -21.79 -6.11
C GLY A 149 -3.15 -20.76 -4.98
N TRP A 150 -2.47 -19.60 -5.08
CA TRP A 150 -2.41 -18.57 -4.06
C TRP A 150 -2.76 -17.19 -4.63
N LEU A 151 -3.33 -16.34 -3.79
CA LEU A 151 -3.66 -14.95 -4.09
C LEU A 151 -2.97 -14.06 -3.07
N GLU A 152 -2.12 -13.15 -3.54
CA GLU A 152 -1.57 -12.09 -2.70
C GLU A 152 -2.66 -11.10 -2.33
N ILE A 153 -2.76 -10.78 -1.03
CA ILE A 153 -3.81 -9.89 -0.52
C ILE A 153 -3.26 -8.63 0.14
N LEU A 154 -2.05 -8.68 0.71
CA LEU A 154 -1.46 -7.53 1.39
C LEU A 154 0.05 -7.65 1.60
N GLY A 155 0.70 -6.50 1.79
CA GLY A 155 2.03 -6.39 2.38
C GLY A 155 1.95 -6.15 3.89
N SER A 156 2.92 -6.64 4.63
CA SER A 156 2.99 -6.51 6.09
C SER A 156 4.44 -6.44 6.57
N GLY A 157 4.64 -6.06 7.81
CA GLY A 157 5.98 -6.07 8.43
C GLY A 157 5.98 -5.40 9.78
N MET A 158 7.11 -5.53 10.47
CA MET A 158 7.37 -4.74 11.67
C MET A 158 7.73 -3.32 11.24
N VAL A 159 7.23 -2.32 11.95
CA VAL A 159 7.51 -0.91 11.64
C VAL A 159 9.00 -0.65 11.73
N HIS A 160 9.57 -0.06 10.69
CA HIS A 160 10.99 0.28 10.67
C HIS A 160 11.33 1.35 11.73
N PRO A 161 12.42 1.24 12.50
CA PRO A 161 12.80 2.20 13.52
C PRO A 161 12.78 3.67 13.08
N ALA A 162 13.27 3.96 11.89
CA ALA A 162 13.27 5.31 11.33
C ALA A 162 11.84 5.94 11.20
N VAL A 163 10.78 5.12 11.14
CA VAL A 163 9.40 5.61 11.14
C VAL A 163 9.03 6.13 12.53
N PHE A 164 9.46 5.43 13.58
CA PHE A 164 9.26 5.87 14.97
C PHE A 164 10.01 7.15 15.25
N GLU A 165 11.28 7.22 14.86
CA GLU A 165 12.11 8.44 14.99
C GLU A 165 11.45 9.64 14.32
N ALA A 166 10.90 9.46 13.10
CA ALA A 166 10.26 10.52 12.34
C ALA A 166 9.00 11.10 13.01
N VAL A 167 8.33 10.33 13.88
CA VAL A 167 7.14 10.77 14.65
C VAL A 167 7.46 11.10 16.12
N GLY A 168 8.75 11.06 16.51
CA GLY A 168 9.21 11.39 17.86
C GLY A 168 9.07 10.27 18.87
N TYR A 169 8.87 9.01 18.45
CA TYR A 169 8.87 7.85 19.34
C TYR A 169 10.29 7.31 19.50
N ASP A 170 10.59 6.78 20.66
CA ASP A 170 11.86 6.11 20.94
C ASP A 170 11.79 4.63 20.46
N PRO A 171 12.54 4.24 19.42
CA PRO A 171 12.51 2.89 18.87
C PRO A 171 13.07 1.81 19.80
N GLU A 172 13.80 2.21 20.86
CA GLU A 172 14.27 1.28 21.89
C GLU A 172 13.16 0.91 22.90
N GLN A 173 12.09 1.71 22.98
CA GLN A 173 11.01 1.50 23.93
C GLN A 173 9.75 0.89 23.31
N VAL A 174 9.57 1.04 22.00
CA VAL A 174 8.38 0.59 21.30
C VAL A 174 8.73 -0.23 20.06
N THR A 175 7.87 -1.17 19.77
CA THR A 175 7.84 -1.94 18.54
C THR A 175 6.42 -1.90 17.96
N GLY A 176 6.25 -2.31 16.71
CA GLY A 176 4.92 -2.31 16.09
C GLY A 176 4.89 -3.00 14.74
N PHE A 177 3.72 -3.18 14.22
CA PHE A 177 3.50 -3.74 12.88
C PHE A 177 2.38 -3.02 12.15
#